data_eaab78822693f575520937eb8b91d165
#
_entry.id   eaab78822693f575520937eb8b91d165
#
_cell.length_a   1.000
_cell.length_b   1.000
_cell.length_c   1.000
_cell.angle_alpha   90.00
_cell.angle_beta   90.00
_cell.angle_gamma   90.00
#
_symmetry.space_group_name_H-M   'P 1'
#
loop_
_entity.id
_entity.type
_entity.pdbx_description
1 polymer ?
#
loop_
_entity_poly.entity_id
_entity_poly.type
_entity_poly.pdbx_seq_one_letter_code
_entity_poly.pdbx_strand_id
1 'polypeptide(L)'
;MYTVISNAQLTSSSNLITLEADEKDLGFDFKAGQYAAINFFGDDQRPTVARCFSIVSSPGDKGVLQFSMRNSGKFTRALTQINKGDSVYVRGPFGGFTFDESSTQPAIFMAGGIGITPFISIIRNLTETKAANKVTLVYSCRNQDDVPFQEELIRLASINPNFDVAFVISDGEVDKLAGQRVAKGRLSPELIDKAVKTNYGDYNYYICGPSSFMKGMTKALLSKNVNTRQIVTEAFSQGSLKQKGKIKSWPFNIYVMGAVSIAMASFIVTILDLLKTLPPSSVTGTSSVTSAVAPISTRQKDLDQLVNSLAAQVSIGAPTPAATAAQTVLPVTPGQPAVTPVPKPAPKLVCKTSPSGYRTCQ
;
A
#
# COMPACT_ATOMS: atom_id res chain seq x y z
N MET A 1 -9.78 -6.11 -12.78
CA MET A 1 -8.98 -7.27 -13.21
C MET A 1 -7.73 -6.74 -13.90
N TYR A 2 -6.64 -7.48 -13.90
CA TYR A 2 -5.36 -7.05 -14.48
C TYR A 2 -4.84 -8.13 -15.42
N THR A 3 -4.15 -7.71 -16.47
CA THR A 3 -3.50 -8.60 -17.44
C THR A 3 -2.00 -8.62 -17.21
N VAL A 4 -1.37 -9.78 -17.25
CA VAL A 4 0.08 -9.93 -17.17
C VAL A 4 0.71 -9.41 -18.45
N ILE A 5 1.53 -8.36 -18.35
CA ILE A 5 2.29 -7.83 -19.49
C ILE A 5 3.74 -8.29 -19.48
N SER A 6 4.28 -8.64 -18.31
CA SER A 6 5.64 -9.17 -18.17
C SER A 6 5.77 -10.02 -16.91
N ASN A 7 6.58 -11.06 -16.98
CA ASN A 7 7.01 -11.89 -15.85
C ASN A 7 8.50 -12.19 -16.02
N ALA A 8 9.35 -11.40 -15.39
CA ALA A 8 10.78 -11.43 -15.56
C ALA A 8 11.48 -11.96 -14.30
N GLN A 9 12.51 -12.77 -14.48
CA GLN A 9 13.41 -13.16 -13.40
C GLN A 9 14.32 -11.99 -13.02
N LEU A 10 14.30 -11.56 -11.76
CA LEU A 10 15.21 -10.52 -11.24
C LEU A 10 16.52 -11.11 -10.73
N THR A 11 16.44 -12.25 -10.04
CA THR A 11 17.59 -12.98 -9.51
C THR A 11 17.29 -14.47 -9.58
N SER A 12 18.24 -15.32 -9.25
CA SER A 12 18.01 -16.79 -9.18
C SER A 12 16.84 -17.19 -8.26
N SER A 13 16.51 -16.35 -7.28
CA SER A 13 15.48 -16.64 -6.26
C SER A 13 14.24 -15.76 -6.33
N SER A 14 14.20 -14.77 -7.22
CA SER A 14 13.09 -13.79 -7.25
C SER A 14 12.67 -13.41 -8.67
N ASN A 15 11.37 -13.11 -8.82
CA ASN A 15 10.75 -12.63 -10.05
C ASN A 15 10.08 -11.29 -9.84
N LEU A 16 9.90 -10.56 -10.94
CA LEU A 16 9.09 -9.36 -11.07
C LEU A 16 7.96 -9.63 -12.05
N ILE A 17 6.72 -9.51 -11.60
CA ILE A 17 5.55 -9.54 -12.46
C ILE A 17 5.03 -8.11 -12.66
N THR A 18 4.73 -7.76 -13.91
CA THR A 18 4.11 -6.50 -14.28
C THR A 18 2.72 -6.75 -14.81
N LEU A 19 1.76 -6.07 -14.24
CA LEU A 19 0.35 -6.18 -14.52
C LEU A 19 -0.18 -4.86 -15.04
N GLU A 20 -1.06 -4.90 -16.02
CA GLU A 20 -1.75 -3.75 -16.58
C GLU A 20 -3.25 -3.86 -16.26
N ALA A 21 -3.83 -2.75 -15.83
CA ALA A 21 -5.26 -2.67 -15.54
C ALA A 21 -6.07 -2.82 -16.84
N ASP A 22 -7.25 -3.43 -16.76
CA ASP A 22 -8.19 -3.47 -17.87
C ASP A 22 -8.63 -2.04 -18.23
N GLU A 23 -8.77 -1.71 -19.52
CA GLU A 23 -9.09 -0.36 -20.02
C GLU A 23 -10.31 0.29 -19.34
N LYS A 24 -11.22 -0.52 -18.82
CA LYS A 24 -12.42 -0.06 -18.09
C LYS A 24 -12.19 0.22 -16.62
N ASP A 25 -11.05 -0.23 -16.07
CA ASP A 25 -10.71 -0.14 -14.66
C ASP A 25 -9.28 0.38 -14.56
N LEU A 26 -9.10 1.71 -14.60
CA LEU A 26 -7.78 2.37 -14.56
C LEU A 26 -6.92 1.97 -13.34
N GLY A 27 -7.30 0.89 -12.66
CA GLY A 27 -6.68 0.43 -11.45
C GLY A 27 -7.11 1.25 -10.23
N PHE A 28 -6.39 1.10 -9.15
CA PHE A 28 -6.62 1.87 -7.94
C PHE A 28 -5.44 2.78 -7.63
N ASP A 29 -5.73 3.94 -7.05
CA ASP A 29 -4.69 4.80 -6.52
C ASP A 29 -4.12 4.20 -5.23
N PHE A 30 -2.81 4.29 -5.07
CA PHE A 30 -2.11 3.81 -3.88
C PHE A 30 -1.01 4.79 -3.45
N LYS A 31 -0.57 4.68 -2.20
CA LYS A 31 0.61 5.36 -1.69
C LYS A 31 1.81 4.44 -1.79
N ALA A 32 2.97 4.96 -2.16
CA ALA A 32 4.22 4.21 -2.19
C ALA A 32 4.48 3.50 -0.85
N GLY A 33 4.82 2.21 -0.93
CA GLY A 33 5.01 1.32 0.23
C GLY A 33 3.81 0.46 0.61
N GLN A 34 2.61 0.72 0.08
CA GLN A 34 1.43 -0.12 0.30
C GLN A 34 1.55 -1.47 -0.42
N TYR A 35 0.69 -2.41 -0.04
CA TYR A 35 0.60 -3.74 -0.64
C TYR A 35 -0.80 -4.02 -1.21
N ALA A 36 -0.89 -5.04 -2.03
CA ALA A 36 -2.14 -5.55 -2.56
C ALA A 36 -2.23 -7.08 -2.41
N ALA A 37 -3.45 -7.59 -2.41
CA ALA A 37 -3.73 -9.01 -2.40
C ALA A 37 -3.93 -9.51 -3.82
N ILE A 38 -3.20 -10.55 -4.21
CA ILE A 38 -3.20 -11.16 -5.54
C ILE A 38 -3.77 -12.56 -5.45
N ASN A 39 -4.65 -12.90 -6.38
CA ASN A 39 -5.05 -14.26 -6.68
C ASN A 39 -5.28 -14.44 -8.19
N PHE A 40 -5.20 -15.68 -8.68
CA PHE A 40 -5.36 -16.06 -10.07
C PHE A 40 -6.02 -17.45 -10.13
N PHE A 41 -6.41 -17.90 -11.30
CA PHE A 41 -6.89 -19.27 -11.48
C PHE A 41 -5.70 -20.22 -11.62
N GLY A 42 -5.71 -21.30 -10.84
CA GLY A 42 -4.74 -22.37 -10.97
C GLY A 42 -5.04 -23.28 -12.17
N ASP A 43 -4.18 -24.27 -12.39
CA ASP A 43 -4.36 -25.25 -13.49
C ASP A 43 -5.69 -26.01 -13.41
N ASP A 44 -6.25 -26.16 -12.20
CA ASP A 44 -7.55 -26.78 -11.93
C ASP A 44 -8.74 -25.83 -12.16
N GLN A 45 -8.52 -24.66 -12.78
CA GLN A 45 -9.50 -23.60 -13.02
C GLN A 45 -10.18 -23.08 -11.74
N ARG A 46 -9.58 -23.29 -10.57
CA ARG A 46 -10.05 -22.75 -9.30
C ARG A 46 -9.26 -21.52 -8.90
N PRO A 47 -9.90 -20.53 -8.26
CA PRO A 47 -9.18 -19.38 -7.78
C PRO A 47 -8.22 -19.78 -6.65
N THR A 48 -6.97 -19.32 -6.73
CA THR A 48 -5.98 -19.52 -5.68
C THR A 48 -6.35 -18.72 -4.44
N VAL A 49 -5.84 -19.13 -3.28
CA VAL A 49 -5.97 -18.31 -2.06
C VAL A 49 -5.13 -17.04 -2.23
N ALA A 50 -5.75 -15.88 -2.05
CA ALA A 50 -5.08 -14.59 -2.21
C ALA A 50 -3.85 -14.47 -1.29
N ARG A 51 -2.78 -13.87 -1.81
CA ARG A 51 -1.55 -13.56 -1.08
C ARG A 51 -1.21 -12.08 -1.24
N CYS A 52 -0.70 -11.49 -0.16
CA CYS A 52 -0.33 -10.08 -0.12
C CYS A 52 1.12 -9.88 -0.56
N PHE A 53 1.33 -8.88 -1.42
CA PHE A 53 2.65 -8.45 -1.90
C PHE A 53 2.71 -6.93 -1.91
N SER A 54 3.84 -6.35 -1.49
CA SER A 54 4.07 -4.92 -1.62
C SER A 54 4.05 -4.52 -3.09
N ILE A 55 3.40 -3.40 -3.38
CA ILE A 55 3.42 -2.81 -4.71
C ILE A 55 4.81 -2.22 -4.94
N VAL A 56 5.42 -2.54 -6.07
CA VAL A 56 6.78 -2.12 -6.44
C VAL A 56 6.77 -0.94 -7.41
N SER A 57 5.72 -0.84 -8.26
CA SER A 57 5.54 0.32 -9.15
C SER A 57 5.44 1.63 -8.36
N SER A 58 5.74 2.75 -9.03
CA SER A 58 5.48 4.07 -8.49
C SER A 58 3.98 4.38 -8.54
N PRO A 59 3.42 5.18 -7.61
CA PRO A 59 2.06 5.70 -7.74
C PRO A 59 1.83 6.52 -9.01
N GLY A 60 2.91 7.02 -9.63
CA GLY A 60 2.88 7.72 -10.93
C GLY A 60 2.59 6.80 -12.12
N ASP A 61 2.88 5.51 -12.01
CA ASP A 61 2.66 4.49 -13.06
C ASP A 61 1.18 4.11 -13.16
N LYS A 62 0.33 5.01 -13.62
CA LYS A 62 -1.12 4.80 -13.66
C LYS A 62 -1.49 3.57 -14.49
N GLY A 63 -2.38 2.74 -13.93
CA GLY A 63 -2.84 1.51 -14.58
C GLY A 63 -1.84 0.35 -14.56
N VAL A 64 -0.61 0.56 -14.08
CA VAL A 64 0.43 -0.48 -14.03
C VAL A 64 0.78 -0.82 -12.59
N LEU A 65 0.71 -2.09 -12.26
CA LEU A 65 1.15 -2.62 -10.97
C LEU A 65 2.30 -3.60 -11.15
N GLN A 66 3.33 -3.42 -10.36
CA GLN A 66 4.46 -4.35 -10.30
C GLN A 66 4.54 -5.01 -8.93
N PHE A 67 4.85 -6.30 -8.92
CA PHE A 67 5.06 -7.06 -7.71
C PHE A 67 6.31 -7.93 -7.84
N SER A 68 7.17 -7.88 -6.84
CA SER A 68 8.32 -8.79 -6.80
C SER A 68 8.16 -9.78 -5.66
N MET A 69 8.53 -11.02 -5.92
CA MET A 69 8.36 -12.13 -4.99
C MET A 69 9.51 -13.12 -5.04
N ARG A 70 9.78 -13.71 -3.90
CA ARG A 70 10.71 -14.83 -3.80
C ARG A 70 10.02 -16.14 -4.15
N ASN A 71 10.68 -16.98 -4.94
CA ASN A 71 10.18 -18.28 -5.40
C ASN A 71 10.26 -19.35 -4.28
N SER A 72 9.54 -19.15 -3.18
CA SER A 72 9.69 -19.94 -1.96
C SER A 72 8.52 -20.88 -1.63
N GLY A 73 7.37 -20.76 -2.28
CA GLY A 73 6.18 -21.54 -1.96
C GLY A 73 5.38 -21.97 -3.20
N LYS A 74 4.35 -22.80 -3.00
CA LYS A 74 3.49 -23.26 -4.10
C LYS A 74 2.87 -22.10 -4.87
N PHE A 75 2.33 -21.10 -4.15
CA PHE A 75 1.71 -19.92 -4.75
C PHE A 75 2.70 -19.11 -5.60
N THR A 76 3.87 -18.76 -5.03
CA THR A 76 4.85 -17.94 -5.75
C THR A 76 5.45 -18.69 -6.94
N ARG A 77 5.68 -20.00 -6.85
CA ARG A 77 6.10 -20.82 -8.00
C ARG A 77 5.03 -20.88 -9.09
N ALA A 78 3.75 -21.03 -8.73
CA ALA A 78 2.68 -20.97 -9.72
C ALA A 78 2.57 -19.58 -10.35
N LEU A 79 2.69 -18.51 -9.57
CA LEU A 79 2.66 -17.14 -10.07
C LEU A 79 3.84 -16.86 -11.04
N THR A 80 5.01 -17.48 -10.85
CA THR A 80 6.14 -17.33 -11.78
C THR A 80 5.98 -18.13 -13.09
N GLN A 81 4.99 -19.01 -13.18
CA GLN A 81 4.64 -19.73 -14.42
C GLN A 81 3.53 -19.04 -15.22
N ILE A 82 2.92 -17.99 -14.67
CA ILE A 82 1.89 -17.22 -15.37
C ILE A 82 2.50 -16.57 -16.61
N ASN A 83 1.80 -16.68 -17.74
CA ASN A 83 2.23 -16.17 -19.02
C ASN A 83 1.76 -14.74 -19.26
N LYS A 84 2.41 -14.04 -20.19
CA LYS A 84 1.91 -12.79 -20.73
C LYS A 84 0.54 -13.03 -21.37
N GLY A 85 -0.44 -12.17 -21.02
CA GLY A 85 -1.84 -12.27 -21.46
C GLY A 85 -2.77 -12.95 -20.44
N ASP A 86 -2.22 -13.65 -19.44
CA ASP A 86 -3.04 -14.26 -18.39
C ASP A 86 -3.64 -13.19 -17.46
N SER A 87 -4.80 -13.54 -16.88
CA SER A 87 -5.53 -12.65 -15.99
C SER A 87 -5.19 -12.88 -14.53
N VAL A 88 -5.04 -11.79 -13.78
CA VAL A 88 -4.77 -11.77 -12.35
C VAL A 88 -5.76 -10.84 -11.64
N TYR A 89 -6.28 -11.29 -10.52
CA TYR A 89 -7.13 -10.47 -9.67
C TYR A 89 -6.28 -9.78 -8.62
N VAL A 90 -6.37 -8.45 -8.55
CA VAL A 90 -5.68 -7.64 -7.55
C VAL A 90 -6.70 -6.86 -6.75
N ARG A 91 -6.57 -6.90 -5.44
CA ARG A 91 -7.39 -6.12 -4.49
C ARG A 91 -6.49 -5.32 -3.59
N GLY A 92 -6.80 -4.05 -3.42
CA GLY A 92 -6.04 -3.10 -2.60
C GLY A 92 -6.51 -1.68 -2.84
N PRO A 93 -5.68 -0.70 -2.45
CA PRO A 93 -4.43 -0.87 -1.69
C PRO A 93 -4.68 -1.15 -0.21
N PHE A 94 -3.72 -1.79 0.44
CA PHE A 94 -3.72 -2.06 1.88
C PHE A 94 -2.39 -1.66 2.51
N GLY A 95 -2.37 -1.55 3.84
CA GLY A 95 -1.17 -1.29 4.63
C GLY A 95 -0.95 0.19 4.93
N GLY A 96 -0.22 0.41 6.04
CA GLY A 96 0.16 1.74 6.52
C GLY A 96 1.67 2.00 6.48
N PHE A 97 2.45 1.14 5.81
CA PHE A 97 3.89 1.32 5.65
C PHE A 97 4.16 2.30 4.51
N THR A 98 3.82 3.55 4.73
CA THR A 98 4.00 4.64 3.77
C THR A 98 5.02 5.63 4.28
N PHE A 99 5.72 6.30 3.36
CA PHE A 99 6.68 7.34 3.70
C PHE A 99 5.95 8.68 3.82
N ASP A 100 6.31 9.44 4.87
CA ASP A 100 5.80 10.80 5.05
C ASP A 100 6.69 11.80 4.31
N GLU A 101 6.29 12.19 3.12
CA GLU A 101 7.02 13.15 2.29
C GLU A 101 7.00 14.59 2.87
N SER A 102 6.09 14.89 3.80
CA SER A 102 6.06 16.19 4.49
C SER A 102 7.11 16.32 5.60
N SER A 103 7.69 15.19 6.03
CA SER A 103 8.73 15.16 7.07
C SER A 103 10.01 15.78 6.55
N THR A 104 10.58 16.70 7.31
CA THR A 104 11.92 17.28 7.06
C THR A 104 13.05 16.43 7.62
N GLN A 105 12.74 15.45 8.48
CA GLN A 105 13.72 14.54 9.04
C GLN A 105 14.24 13.57 7.98
N PRO A 106 15.56 13.34 7.92
CA PRO A 106 16.12 12.32 7.04
C PRO A 106 15.64 10.92 7.48
N ALA A 107 15.60 10.00 6.55
CA ALA A 107 15.18 8.63 6.83
C ALA A 107 16.25 7.60 6.53
N ILE A 108 16.29 6.55 7.36
CA ILE A 108 17.10 5.37 7.12
C ILE A 108 16.15 4.20 6.84
N PHE A 109 16.24 3.66 5.64
CA PHE A 109 15.55 2.46 5.22
C PHE A 109 16.44 1.24 5.45
N MET A 110 15.93 0.22 6.12
CA MET A 110 16.64 -1.03 6.38
C MET A 110 15.88 -2.17 5.72
N ALA A 111 16.41 -2.67 4.62
CA ALA A 111 15.80 -3.75 3.87
C ALA A 111 16.54 -5.07 4.08
N GLY A 112 15.81 -6.16 4.30
CA GLY A 112 16.34 -7.53 4.34
C GLY A 112 15.82 -8.40 3.22
N GLY A 113 16.66 -8.77 2.24
CA GLY A 113 16.28 -9.60 1.09
C GLY A 113 15.08 -9.03 0.34
N ILE A 114 14.01 -9.82 0.15
CA ILE A 114 12.81 -9.37 -0.57
C ILE A 114 12.02 -8.26 0.18
N GLY A 115 12.38 -7.94 1.41
CA GLY A 115 11.86 -6.76 2.13
C GLY A 115 12.23 -5.42 1.50
N ILE A 116 12.98 -5.43 0.40
CA ILE A 116 13.25 -4.26 -0.42
C ILE A 116 12.01 -3.72 -1.14
N THR A 117 10.99 -4.56 -1.38
CA THR A 117 9.86 -4.25 -2.27
C THR A 117 9.08 -2.98 -1.91
N PRO A 118 8.69 -2.69 -0.66
CA PRO A 118 8.00 -1.44 -0.36
C PRO A 118 8.93 -0.22 -0.56
N PHE A 119 10.22 -0.37 -0.30
CA PHE A 119 11.19 0.71 -0.46
C PHE A 119 11.42 1.08 -1.93
N ILE A 120 11.39 0.11 -2.85
CA ILE A 120 11.51 0.40 -4.29
C ILE A 120 10.41 1.35 -4.74
N SER A 121 9.16 1.09 -4.38
CA SER A 121 8.03 1.98 -4.67
C SER A 121 8.26 3.39 -4.10
N ILE A 122 8.68 3.49 -2.83
CA ILE A 122 8.95 4.77 -2.18
C ILE A 122 10.10 5.51 -2.88
N ILE A 123 11.23 4.85 -3.16
CA ILE A 123 12.41 5.49 -3.77
C ILE A 123 12.10 5.93 -5.21
N ARG A 124 11.36 5.13 -5.98
CA ARG A 124 10.87 5.52 -7.31
C ARG A 124 10.04 6.79 -7.23
N ASN A 125 9.03 6.81 -6.37
CA ASN A 125 8.15 7.95 -6.17
C ASN A 125 8.93 9.21 -5.76
N LEU A 126 9.81 9.12 -4.76
CA LEU A 126 10.64 10.24 -4.31
C LEU A 126 11.56 10.77 -5.43
N THR A 127 12.06 9.90 -6.30
CA THR A 127 12.92 10.28 -7.42
C THR A 127 12.11 10.96 -8.53
N GLU A 128 10.95 10.43 -8.87
CA GLU A 128 10.05 10.97 -9.90
C GLU A 128 9.47 12.34 -9.50
N THR A 129 9.04 12.47 -8.24
CA THR A 129 8.51 13.73 -7.69
C THR A 129 9.60 14.74 -7.34
N LYS A 130 10.87 14.35 -7.44
CA LYS A 130 12.04 15.17 -7.04
C LYS A 130 11.92 15.66 -5.59
N ALA A 131 11.42 14.79 -4.70
CA ALA A 131 11.24 15.11 -3.30
C ALA A 131 12.56 15.49 -2.62
N ALA A 132 12.50 16.47 -1.72
CA ALA A 132 13.70 16.95 -1.01
C ALA A 132 14.13 16.06 0.16
N ASN A 133 13.35 15.00 0.46
CA ASN A 133 13.61 14.09 1.59
C ASN A 133 14.91 13.32 1.40
N LYS A 134 15.80 13.41 2.37
CA LYS A 134 17.05 12.66 2.39
C LYS A 134 16.81 11.24 2.87
N VAL A 135 17.14 10.26 2.05
CA VAL A 135 16.96 8.84 2.34
C VAL A 135 18.27 8.08 2.16
N THR A 136 18.64 7.29 3.15
CA THR A 136 19.74 6.32 3.04
C THR A 136 19.16 4.90 3.16
N LEU A 137 19.34 4.07 2.14
CA LEU A 137 18.97 2.67 2.17
C LEU A 137 20.16 1.81 2.62
N VAL A 138 19.97 1.02 3.67
CA VAL A 138 20.89 -0.04 4.09
C VAL A 138 20.25 -1.37 3.68
N TYR A 139 20.76 -1.96 2.61
CA TYR A 139 20.16 -3.15 2.01
C TYR A 139 20.98 -4.40 2.32
N SER A 140 20.42 -5.28 3.13
CA SER A 140 21.06 -6.54 3.55
C SER A 140 20.57 -7.71 2.70
N CYS A 141 21.49 -8.35 2.00
CA CYS A 141 21.27 -9.58 1.23
C CYS A 141 22.20 -10.71 1.71
N ARG A 142 21.88 -11.93 1.32
CA ARG A 142 22.69 -13.09 1.68
C ARG A 142 23.97 -13.13 0.85
N ASN A 143 23.86 -13.06 -0.47
CA ASN A 143 24.98 -13.05 -1.40
C ASN A 143 24.78 -11.97 -2.47
N GLN A 144 25.87 -11.62 -3.15
CA GLN A 144 25.85 -10.59 -4.20
C GLN A 144 25.12 -11.00 -5.48
N ASP A 145 24.92 -12.30 -5.73
CA ASP A 145 24.21 -12.82 -6.90
C ASP A 145 22.70 -12.82 -6.74
N ASP A 146 22.22 -12.58 -5.52
CA ASP A 146 20.80 -12.57 -5.18
C ASP A 146 20.40 -11.26 -4.50
N VAL A 147 20.67 -10.14 -5.20
CA VAL A 147 20.32 -8.78 -4.77
C VAL A 147 19.25 -8.22 -5.73
N PRO A 148 17.94 -8.42 -5.44
CA PRO A 148 16.89 -7.86 -6.27
C PRO A 148 17.02 -6.34 -6.43
N PHE A 149 16.77 -5.82 -7.63
CA PHE A 149 16.83 -4.39 -7.98
C PHE A 149 18.19 -3.72 -7.82
N GLN A 150 19.31 -4.48 -7.79
CA GLN A 150 20.64 -3.94 -7.58
C GLN A 150 20.98 -2.82 -8.56
N GLU A 151 20.90 -3.08 -9.86
CA GLU A 151 21.24 -2.11 -10.91
C GLU A 151 20.33 -0.89 -10.87
N GLU A 152 19.05 -1.11 -10.59
CA GLU A 152 18.08 -0.03 -10.47
C GLU A 152 18.38 0.88 -9.28
N LEU A 153 18.70 0.31 -8.11
CA LEU A 153 19.07 1.08 -6.93
C LEU A 153 20.31 1.93 -7.14
N ILE A 154 21.33 1.36 -7.81
CA ILE A 154 22.56 2.09 -8.18
C ILE A 154 22.22 3.25 -9.13
N ARG A 155 21.40 3.00 -10.15
CA ARG A 155 20.94 4.03 -11.08
C ARG A 155 20.14 5.12 -10.38
N LEU A 156 19.19 4.76 -9.51
CA LEU A 156 18.40 5.73 -8.74
C LEU A 156 19.29 6.60 -7.84
N ALA A 157 20.28 6.02 -7.18
CA ALA A 157 21.25 6.77 -6.39
C ALA A 157 22.13 7.72 -7.24
N SER A 158 22.40 7.37 -8.50
CA SER A 158 23.18 8.25 -9.40
C SER A 158 22.42 9.47 -9.89
N ILE A 159 21.08 9.40 -9.97
CA ILE A 159 20.24 10.48 -10.51
C ILE A 159 19.48 11.27 -9.42
N ASN A 160 19.32 10.71 -8.21
CA ASN A 160 18.65 11.38 -7.10
C ASN A 160 19.68 11.77 -6.02
N PRO A 161 20.05 13.06 -5.91
CA PRO A 161 21.04 13.51 -4.94
C PRO A 161 20.61 13.37 -3.49
N ASN A 162 19.33 13.13 -3.24
CA ASN A 162 18.76 12.92 -1.91
C ASN A 162 18.67 11.43 -1.53
N PHE A 163 19.03 10.52 -2.43
CA PHE A 163 19.02 9.08 -2.18
C PHE A 163 20.43 8.49 -2.21
N ASP A 164 20.74 7.68 -1.18
CA ASP A 164 21.99 6.96 -1.05
C ASP A 164 21.73 5.50 -0.71
N VAL A 165 22.55 4.58 -1.20
CA VAL A 165 22.43 3.14 -0.94
C VAL A 165 23.74 2.54 -0.45
N ALA A 166 23.62 1.69 0.59
CA ALA A 166 24.72 0.86 1.10
C ALA A 166 24.26 -0.61 1.12
N PHE A 167 25.06 -1.48 0.52
CA PHE A 167 24.80 -2.92 0.49
C PHE A 167 25.51 -3.62 1.64
N VAL A 168 24.86 -4.62 2.22
CA VAL A 168 25.44 -5.49 3.27
C VAL A 168 25.26 -6.94 2.84
N ILE A 169 26.35 -7.62 2.52
CA ILE A 169 26.34 -9.00 2.04
C ILE A 169 26.82 -9.92 3.15
N SER A 170 25.93 -10.80 3.62
CA SER A 170 26.19 -11.64 4.78
C SER A 170 26.99 -12.90 4.49
N ASP A 171 27.06 -13.33 3.23
CA ASP A 171 27.70 -14.58 2.82
C ASP A 171 28.35 -14.43 1.41
N GLY A 172 29.56 -14.92 1.25
CA GLY A 172 30.28 -14.90 -0.02
C GLY A 172 31.06 -13.60 -0.31
N GLU A 173 31.40 -13.43 -1.57
CA GLU A 173 32.19 -12.31 -2.08
C GLU A 173 31.34 -11.06 -2.38
N VAL A 174 32.00 -9.92 -2.67
CA VAL A 174 31.34 -8.62 -2.93
C VAL A 174 31.93 -7.89 -4.14
N ASP A 175 32.72 -8.58 -4.94
CA ASP A 175 33.42 -8.07 -6.13
C ASP A 175 32.45 -7.51 -7.20
N LYS A 176 31.26 -8.11 -7.35
CA LYS A 176 30.21 -7.60 -8.26
C LYS A 176 29.58 -6.26 -7.81
N LEU A 177 29.85 -5.86 -6.58
CA LEU A 177 29.45 -4.57 -6.01
C LEU A 177 30.64 -3.60 -5.91
N ALA A 178 31.74 -3.88 -6.62
CA ALA A 178 32.92 -3.00 -6.64
C ALA A 178 32.52 -1.58 -7.04
N GLY A 179 33.07 -0.60 -6.35
CA GLY A 179 32.71 0.83 -6.54
C GLY A 179 31.45 1.29 -5.80
N GLN A 180 30.72 0.38 -5.18
CA GLN A 180 29.57 0.70 -4.33
C GLN A 180 29.94 0.73 -2.84
N ARG A 181 29.08 1.34 -2.01
CA ARG A 181 29.21 1.25 -0.54
C ARG A 181 28.78 -0.14 -0.11
N VAL A 182 29.73 -1.01 0.20
CA VAL A 182 29.50 -2.41 0.54
C VAL A 182 30.17 -2.74 1.88
N ALA A 183 29.48 -3.55 2.70
CA ALA A 183 30.03 -4.18 3.88
C ALA A 183 29.80 -5.70 3.84
N LYS A 184 30.81 -6.49 4.23
CA LYS A 184 30.68 -7.92 4.45
C LYS A 184 30.15 -8.22 5.86
N GLY A 185 29.34 -9.27 5.98
CA GLY A 185 28.80 -9.74 7.24
C GLY A 185 27.30 -9.44 7.39
N ARG A 186 26.75 -9.77 8.54
CA ARG A 186 25.36 -9.47 8.88
C ARG A 186 25.23 -7.99 9.27
N LEU A 187 24.11 -7.38 8.90
CA LEU A 187 23.81 -6.02 9.34
C LEU A 187 23.81 -5.98 10.88
N SER A 188 24.64 -5.15 11.42
CA SER A 188 24.90 -4.99 12.85
C SER A 188 24.74 -3.52 13.28
N PRO A 189 24.66 -3.22 14.59
CA PRO A 189 24.63 -1.85 15.08
C PRO A 189 25.80 -0.99 14.56
N GLU A 190 27.01 -1.55 14.47
CA GLU A 190 28.21 -0.86 14.00
C GLU A 190 28.11 -0.48 12.51
N LEU A 191 27.41 -1.27 11.71
CA LEU A 191 27.14 -0.93 10.30
C LEU A 191 26.05 0.13 10.18
N ILE A 192 25.08 0.15 11.10
CA ILE A 192 24.10 1.23 11.17
C ILE A 192 24.79 2.55 11.57
N ASP A 193 25.75 2.53 12.51
CA ASP A 193 26.55 3.70 12.90
C ASP A 193 27.21 4.39 11.70
N LYS A 194 27.59 3.62 10.65
CA LYS A 194 28.16 4.17 9.41
C LYS A 194 27.13 4.85 8.50
N ALA A 195 25.85 4.51 8.64
CA ALA A 195 24.76 5.14 7.89
C ALA A 195 24.21 6.38 8.62
N VAL A 196 24.28 6.39 9.95
CA VAL A 196 23.86 7.50 10.81
C VAL A 196 25.00 8.52 10.87
N LYS A 197 24.79 9.70 10.28
CA LYS A 197 25.84 10.76 10.20
C LYS A 197 25.79 11.75 11.35
N THR A 198 24.67 11.80 12.09
CA THR A 198 24.42 12.71 13.22
C THR A 198 23.90 11.90 14.42
N ASN A 199 23.01 12.45 15.23
CA ASN A 199 22.41 11.68 16.32
C ASN A 199 21.34 10.72 15.80
N TYR A 200 21.19 9.57 16.42
CA TYR A 200 20.15 8.58 16.06
C TYR A 200 18.74 9.16 16.13
N GLY A 201 18.46 10.06 17.04
CA GLY A 201 17.18 10.75 17.19
C GLY A 201 16.81 11.68 16.04
N ASP A 202 17.75 12.00 15.15
CA ASP A 202 17.52 12.92 14.02
C ASP A 202 16.88 12.23 12.80
N TYR A 203 16.71 10.89 12.84
CA TYR A 203 16.23 10.11 11.71
C TYR A 203 14.90 9.41 12.00
N ASN A 204 14.11 9.21 10.93
CA ASN A 204 13.05 8.22 10.92
C ASN A 204 13.59 6.91 10.34
N TYR A 205 13.18 5.78 10.92
CA TYR A 205 13.66 4.45 10.54
C TYR A 205 12.52 3.61 10.01
N TYR A 206 12.72 3.04 8.83
CA TYR A 206 11.78 2.14 8.19
C TYR A 206 12.45 0.78 8.01
N ILE A 207 11.83 -0.28 8.50
CA ILE A 207 12.45 -1.61 8.53
C ILE A 207 11.50 -2.63 7.89
N CYS A 208 11.97 -3.33 6.86
CA CYS A 208 11.22 -4.41 6.24
C CYS A 208 12.13 -5.59 5.90
N GLY A 209 11.68 -6.81 6.18
CA GLY A 209 12.44 -8.04 5.95
C GLY A 209 11.98 -9.21 6.81
N PRO A 210 12.77 -10.26 6.92
CA PRO A 210 12.47 -11.41 7.79
C PRO A 210 12.26 -10.99 9.25
N SER A 211 11.38 -11.68 9.97
CA SER A 211 11.04 -11.31 11.36
C SER A 211 12.25 -11.23 12.29
N SER A 212 13.25 -12.12 12.11
CA SER A 212 14.51 -12.07 12.90
C SER A 212 15.33 -10.82 12.58
N PHE A 213 15.40 -10.41 11.32
CA PHE A 213 16.06 -9.20 10.87
C PHE A 213 15.40 -7.97 11.50
N MET A 214 14.08 -7.82 11.35
CA MET A 214 13.34 -6.67 11.90
C MET A 214 13.51 -6.57 13.42
N LYS A 215 13.34 -7.69 14.15
CA LYS A 215 13.54 -7.73 15.61
C LYS A 215 14.95 -7.29 16.00
N GLY A 216 15.98 -7.76 15.26
CA GLY A 216 17.38 -7.40 15.50
C GLY A 216 17.60 -5.90 15.31
N MET A 217 17.14 -5.33 14.21
CA MET A 217 17.29 -3.91 13.88
C MET A 217 16.52 -3.01 14.85
N THR A 218 15.27 -3.37 15.17
CA THR A 218 14.49 -2.62 16.18
C THR A 218 15.18 -2.64 17.54
N LYS A 219 15.68 -3.79 17.99
CA LYS A 219 16.42 -3.88 19.25
C LYS A 219 17.69 -3.01 19.24
N ALA A 220 18.43 -3.01 18.13
CA ALA A 220 19.63 -2.18 17.97
C ALA A 220 19.29 -0.68 18.04
N LEU A 221 18.24 -0.22 17.38
CA LEU A 221 17.81 1.18 17.45
C LEU A 221 17.35 1.59 18.85
N LEU A 222 16.57 0.75 19.51
CA LEU A 222 16.13 0.99 20.89
C LEU A 222 17.32 1.08 21.88
N SER A 223 18.37 0.27 21.68
CA SER A 223 19.60 0.38 22.51
C SER A 223 20.40 1.66 22.28
N LYS A 224 20.14 2.38 21.18
CA LYS A 224 20.69 3.71 20.85
C LYS A 224 19.72 4.84 21.25
N ASN A 225 18.71 4.55 22.07
CA ASN A 225 17.70 5.50 22.57
C ASN A 225 16.82 6.12 21.47
N VAL A 226 16.64 5.45 20.32
CA VAL A 226 15.69 5.89 19.29
C VAL A 226 14.27 5.76 19.83
N ASN A 227 13.45 6.79 19.63
CA ASN A 227 12.06 6.74 20.04
C ASN A 227 11.28 5.74 19.19
N THR A 228 10.42 4.93 19.81
CA THR A 228 9.59 3.93 19.10
C THR A 228 8.72 4.53 18.01
N ARG A 229 8.30 5.79 18.14
CA ARG A 229 7.52 6.51 17.13
C ARG A 229 8.30 6.80 15.84
N GLN A 230 9.63 6.78 15.91
CA GLN A 230 10.53 6.96 14.76
C GLN A 230 10.84 5.65 14.04
N ILE A 231 10.33 4.51 14.55
CA ILE A 231 10.60 3.18 13.99
C ILE A 231 9.31 2.60 13.41
N VAL A 232 9.26 2.53 12.08
CA VAL A 232 8.16 1.96 11.33
C VAL A 232 8.60 0.60 10.79
N THR A 233 7.79 -0.45 10.99
CA THR A 233 8.12 -1.80 10.54
C THR A 233 6.99 -2.42 9.73
N GLU A 234 7.33 -3.17 8.67
CA GLU A 234 6.37 -4.00 7.95
C GLU A 234 6.83 -5.45 7.89
N ALA A 235 5.99 -6.34 8.39
CA ALA A 235 6.26 -7.78 8.41
C ALA A 235 5.51 -8.47 7.28
N PHE A 236 6.23 -9.16 6.39
CA PHE A 236 5.60 -10.14 5.52
C PHE A 236 5.25 -11.38 6.35
N SER A 237 3.99 -11.50 6.77
CA SER A 237 3.50 -12.75 7.34
C SER A 237 3.51 -13.78 6.21
N GLN A 238 4.48 -14.67 6.19
CA GLN A 238 4.34 -15.93 5.44
C GLN A 238 3.11 -16.61 6.01
N GLY A 239 2.02 -16.56 5.25
CA GLY A 239 0.70 -17.00 5.65
C GLY A 239 0.67 -18.39 6.24
N SER A 240 0.75 -18.43 7.51
CA SER A 240 0.08 -19.36 8.36
C SER A 240 -0.53 -18.48 9.45
N LEU A 241 -1.77 -18.07 9.24
CA LEU A 241 -2.68 -17.85 10.34
C LEU A 241 -2.81 -19.20 11.06
N LYS A 242 -1.74 -19.68 11.67
CA LYS A 242 -1.87 -20.44 12.88
C LYS A 242 -2.43 -19.43 13.87
N GLN A 243 -3.75 -19.33 13.90
CA GLN A 243 -4.48 -18.89 15.07
C GLN A 243 -3.98 -19.72 16.27
N LYS A 244 -2.86 -19.29 16.85
CA LYS A 244 -2.52 -19.58 18.24
C LYS A 244 -3.21 -18.54 19.12
N GLY A 245 -4.47 -18.41 18.94
CA GLY A 245 -5.44 -18.00 19.91
C GLY A 245 -6.45 -19.10 19.88
N LYS A 246 -6.52 -19.94 20.92
CA LYS A 246 -7.79 -20.54 21.27
C LYS A 246 -8.74 -19.36 21.34
N ILE A 247 -9.53 -19.12 20.28
CA ILE A 247 -10.81 -18.51 20.45
C ILE A 247 -11.42 -19.45 21.47
N LYS A 248 -11.50 -19.03 22.74
CA LYS A 248 -12.43 -19.61 23.66
C LYS A 248 -13.72 -19.59 22.86
N SER A 249 -14.10 -20.73 22.32
CA SER A 249 -15.38 -20.92 21.70
C SER A 249 -16.36 -20.45 22.79
N TRP A 250 -16.94 -19.30 22.60
CA TRP A 250 -18.05 -18.89 23.42
C TRP A 250 -19.07 -20.00 23.23
N PRO A 251 -19.60 -20.60 24.31
CA PRO A 251 -20.47 -21.77 24.22
C PRO A 251 -21.87 -21.40 23.71
N PHE A 252 -21.96 -20.45 22.79
CA PHE A 252 -23.19 -20.15 22.09
C PHE A 252 -23.27 -21.04 20.85
N ASN A 253 -23.72 -22.27 21.12
CA ASN A 253 -24.19 -23.18 20.10
C ASN A 253 -25.33 -22.48 19.34
N ILE A 254 -25.28 -22.44 18.00
CA ILE A 254 -26.28 -21.82 17.12
C ILE A 254 -27.69 -22.34 17.43
N TYR A 255 -27.81 -23.56 17.97
CA TYR A 255 -29.08 -24.12 18.48
C TYR A 255 -29.60 -23.41 19.71
N VAL A 256 -28.74 -22.85 20.57
CA VAL A 256 -29.18 -22.08 21.76
C VAL A 256 -29.71 -20.72 21.31
N MET A 257 -29.13 -20.07 20.33
CA MET A 257 -29.65 -18.83 19.76
C MET A 257 -30.98 -19.06 19.04
N GLY A 258 -31.14 -20.16 18.31
CA GLY A 258 -32.42 -20.55 17.72
C GLY A 258 -33.48 -20.82 18.78
N ALA A 259 -33.16 -21.54 19.84
CA ALA A 259 -34.09 -21.85 20.95
C ALA A 259 -34.51 -20.58 21.71
N VAL A 260 -33.59 -19.62 21.98
CA VAL A 260 -33.91 -18.34 22.62
C VAL A 260 -34.82 -17.48 21.73
N SER A 261 -34.59 -17.45 20.41
CA SER A 261 -35.44 -16.72 19.47
C SER A 261 -36.85 -17.29 19.39
N ILE A 262 -36.99 -18.62 19.39
CA ILE A 262 -38.30 -19.30 19.39
C ILE A 262 -39.03 -19.05 20.74
N ALA A 263 -38.33 -19.12 21.89
CA ALA A 263 -38.89 -18.85 23.19
C ALA A 263 -39.39 -17.40 23.33
N MET A 264 -38.63 -16.43 22.82
CA MET A 264 -39.03 -15.02 22.79
C MET A 264 -40.24 -14.79 21.89
N ALA A 265 -40.32 -15.40 20.73
CA ALA A 265 -41.47 -15.31 19.83
C ALA A 265 -42.72 -15.90 20.50
N SER A 266 -42.60 -17.10 21.12
CA SER A 266 -43.70 -17.72 21.86
C SER A 266 -44.19 -16.87 23.03
N PHE A 267 -43.27 -16.24 23.77
CA PHE A 267 -43.61 -15.35 24.89
C PHE A 267 -44.36 -14.10 24.42
N ILE A 268 -43.98 -13.50 23.31
CA ILE A 268 -44.67 -12.35 22.71
C ILE A 268 -46.10 -12.74 22.27
N VAL A 269 -46.25 -13.90 21.62
CA VAL A 269 -47.60 -14.38 21.23
C VAL A 269 -48.47 -14.60 22.44
N THR A 270 -47.96 -15.20 23.51
CA THR A 270 -48.72 -15.44 24.76
C THR A 270 -49.14 -14.12 25.41
N ILE A 271 -48.27 -13.09 25.44
CA ILE A 271 -48.62 -11.77 25.94
C ILE A 271 -49.73 -11.12 25.10
N LEU A 272 -49.63 -11.21 23.78
CA LEU A 272 -50.62 -10.66 22.85
C LEU A 272 -52.01 -11.34 23.05
N ASP A 273 -52.04 -12.65 23.26
CA ASP A 273 -53.28 -13.37 23.53
C ASP A 273 -53.84 -13.05 24.92
N LEU A 274 -52.98 -12.89 25.93
CA LEU A 274 -53.40 -12.43 27.26
C LEU A 274 -54.02 -11.03 27.24
N LEU A 275 -53.44 -10.12 26.43
CA LEU A 275 -53.98 -8.77 26.23
C LEU A 275 -55.34 -8.77 25.52
N LYS A 276 -55.65 -9.78 24.67
CA LYS A 276 -56.97 -9.94 24.03
C LYS A 276 -58.04 -10.48 25.00
N THR A 277 -57.64 -11.19 26.03
CA THR A 277 -58.57 -11.80 27.01
C THR A 277 -58.89 -10.89 28.22
N LEU A 278 -58.23 -9.72 28.30
CA LEU A 278 -58.57 -8.74 29.32
C LEU A 278 -59.95 -8.15 29.00
N PRO A 279 -60.93 -8.16 29.96
CA PRO A 279 -62.23 -7.55 29.73
C PRO A 279 -62.03 -6.04 29.54
N PRO A 280 -62.82 -5.39 28.67
CA PRO A 280 -62.76 -3.94 28.54
C PRO A 280 -63.16 -3.34 29.89
N SER A 281 -62.18 -2.76 30.60
CA SER A 281 -62.42 -2.01 31.82
C SER A 281 -63.26 -0.80 31.48
N SER A 282 -64.48 -0.80 31.91
CA SER A 282 -65.41 0.35 31.93
C SER A 282 -64.82 1.44 32.81
N VAL A 283 -64.04 2.30 32.22
CA VAL A 283 -63.64 3.56 32.88
C VAL A 283 -64.60 4.64 32.42
N THR A 284 -65.69 4.81 33.16
CA THR A 284 -66.43 6.05 33.20
C THR A 284 -65.60 7.01 34.07
N GLY A 285 -64.98 7.95 33.49
CA GLY A 285 -64.21 8.98 34.20
C GLY A 285 -63.60 9.95 33.14
N THR A 286 -64.43 10.92 32.75
CA THR A 286 -64.01 12.11 32.03
C THR A 286 -62.99 12.87 32.84
N SER A 287 -61.77 12.97 32.40
CA SER A 287 -60.98 14.22 32.34
C SER A 287 -59.56 13.94 31.90
N SER A 288 -59.18 14.62 30.82
CA SER A 288 -57.86 15.13 30.51
C SER A 288 -56.65 14.18 30.59
N VAL A 289 -56.48 13.29 29.58
CA VAL A 289 -55.16 12.84 29.14
C VAL A 289 -55.13 12.80 27.60
N THR A 290 -55.27 13.98 27.00
CA THR A 290 -55.05 14.18 25.53
C THR A 290 -53.81 15.02 25.38
N SER A 291 -52.62 14.48 25.73
CA SER A 291 -51.35 15.05 25.27
C SER A 291 -50.18 14.13 25.61
N ALA A 292 -50.02 13.02 24.92
CA ALA A 292 -48.76 12.27 24.92
C ALA A 292 -48.60 11.31 23.74
N VAL A 293 -49.29 11.47 22.63
CA VAL A 293 -48.92 10.77 21.37
C VAL A 293 -49.03 11.76 20.23
N ALA A 294 -47.94 12.46 19.96
CA ALA A 294 -47.81 13.24 18.75
C ALA A 294 -47.82 12.29 17.51
N PRO A 295 -48.57 12.60 16.46
CA PRO A 295 -48.64 11.78 15.29
C PRO A 295 -47.22 11.63 14.63
N ILE A 296 -46.96 10.48 14.05
CA ILE A 296 -45.69 10.09 13.41
C ILE A 296 -45.19 11.16 12.41
N SER A 297 -46.07 11.95 11.80
CA SER A 297 -45.73 13.06 10.90
C SER A 297 -44.97 14.22 11.57
N THR A 298 -45.08 14.40 12.87
CA THR A 298 -44.38 15.47 13.59
C THR A 298 -42.94 15.08 13.87
N ARG A 299 -42.69 13.81 14.18
CA ARG A 299 -41.32 13.29 14.35
C ARG A 299 -40.51 13.29 13.05
N GLN A 300 -41.16 13.10 11.90
CA GLN A 300 -40.50 13.17 10.61
C GLN A 300 -39.98 14.59 10.33
N LYS A 301 -40.80 15.62 10.64
CA LYS A 301 -40.40 17.02 10.46
C LYS A 301 -39.25 17.43 11.38
N ASP A 302 -39.22 16.92 12.61
CA ASP A 302 -38.12 17.19 13.55
C ASP A 302 -36.79 16.54 13.08
N LEU A 303 -36.87 15.33 12.50
CA LEU A 303 -35.69 14.66 11.89
C LEU A 303 -35.18 15.42 10.68
N ASP A 304 -36.08 15.88 9.81
CA ASP A 304 -35.69 16.66 8.60
C ASP A 304 -35.08 18.00 8.98
N GLN A 305 -35.55 18.67 10.04
CA GLN A 305 -34.92 19.87 10.57
C GLN A 305 -33.54 19.62 11.15
N LEU A 306 -33.36 18.49 11.88
CA LEU A 306 -32.05 18.12 12.42
C LEU A 306 -31.04 17.81 11.33
N VAL A 307 -31.44 17.09 10.28
CA VAL A 307 -30.62 16.80 9.11
C VAL A 307 -30.21 18.07 8.37
N ASN A 308 -31.15 18.99 8.16
CA ASN A 308 -30.86 20.28 7.50
C ASN A 308 -29.95 21.19 8.33
N SER A 309 -30.08 21.18 9.67
CA SER A 309 -29.19 21.95 10.55
C SER A 309 -27.76 21.40 10.57
N LEU A 310 -27.60 20.07 10.52
CA LEU A 310 -26.29 19.40 10.39
C LEU A 310 -25.66 19.68 9.02
N ALA A 311 -26.43 19.66 7.93
CA ALA A 311 -25.95 19.99 6.60
C ALA A 311 -25.48 21.45 6.49
N ALA A 312 -26.15 22.39 7.16
CA ALA A 312 -25.73 23.79 7.22
C ALA A 312 -24.42 24.00 8.00
N GLN A 313 -24.15 23.21 9.03
CA GLN A 313 -22.90 23.26 9.80
C GLN A 313 -21.69 22.70 9.00
N VAL A 314 -21.93 21.75 8.09
CA VAL A 314 -20.87 21.18 7.23
C VAL A 314 -20.49 22.14 6.09
N SER A 315 -21.40 23.05 5.68
CA SER A 315 -21.14 23.99 4.57
C SER A 315 -20.29 25.23 4.95
N ILE A 316 -19.94 25.44 6.21
CA ILE A 316 -19.16 26.63 6.66
C ILE A 316 -17.64 26.39 6.56
N GLY A 317 -17.18 25.24 6.10
CA GLY A 317 -15.75 24.87 5.99
C GLY A 317 -15.14 24.93 4.59
N ALA A 318 -15.83 25.41 3.55
CA ALA A 318 -15.26 25.51 2.21
C ALA A 318 -14.56 26.89 2.01
N PRO A 319 -13.28 26.92 1.59
CA PRO A 319 -12.61 28.19 1.32
C PRO A 319 -13.19 28.85 0.08
N THR A 320 -13.51 30.13 0.20
CA THR A 320 -13.96 31.01 -0.87
C THR A 320 -12.88 31.07 -1.97
N PRO A 321 -13.20 30.91 -3.26
CA PRO A 321 -12.23 31.13 -4.31
C PRO A 321 -11.89 32.63 -4.40
N ALA A 322 -10.59 32.94 -4.36
CA ALA A 322 -10.06 34.28 -4.51
C ALA A 322 -10.46 34.88 -5.87
N ALA A 323 -10.94 36.10 -5.83
CA ALA A 323 -11.33 36.89 -6.99
C ALA A 323 -10.13 37.05 -7.94
N THR A 324 -10.28 36.57 -9.17
CA THR A 324 -9.35 36.80 -10.28
C THR A 324 -9.47 38.27 -10.72
N ALA A 325 -8.41 39.00 -10.50
CA ALA A 325 -8.28 40.38 -11.02
C ALA A 325 -8.28 40.35 -12.56
N ALA A 326 -9.23 41.05 -13.15
CA ALA A 326 -9.31 41.25 -14.58
C ALA A 326 -8.10 42.07 -15.08
N GLN A 327 -7.22 41.45 -15.84
CA GLN A 327 -6.19 42.13 -16.61
C GLN A 327 -6.79 42.58 -17.95
N THR A 328 -6.76 43.86 -18.15
CA THR A 328 -7.17 44.59 -19.37
C THR A 328 -6.29 44.15 -20.54
N VAL A 329 -6.90 43.54 -21.54
CA VAL A 329 -6.23 43.17 -22.81
C VAL A 329 -6.26 44.36 -23.73
N LEU A 330 -5.07 44.89 -24.10
CA LEU A 330 -4.89 45.86 -25.20
C LEU A 330 -4.92 45.09 -26.53
N PRO A 331 -5.46 45.66 -27.61
CA PRO A 331 -5.59 44.99 -28.90
C PRO A 331 -4.24 44.94 -29.63
N VAL A 332 -3.84 43.73 -30.06
CA VAL A 332 -2.67 43.50 -30.92
C VAL A 332 -3.15 43.44 -32.37
N THR A 333 -2.55 44.21 -33.21
CA THR A 333 -2.71 44.27 -34.66
C THR A 333 -2.19 42.99 -35.33
N PRO A 334 -2.80 42.48 -36.42
CA PRO A 334 -2.32 41.24 -37.08
C PRO A 334 -1.12 41.53 -37.98
N GLY A 335 0.01 40.91 -37.67
CA GLY A 335 1.22 40.97 -38.47
C GLY A 335 1.86 39.57 -38.60
N GLN A 336 1.93 39.12 -39.83
CA GLN A 336 2.74 38.04 -40.45
C GLN A 336 3.01 36.73 -39.69
N PRO A 337 2.87 35.56 -40.35
CA PRO A 337 3.15 34.27 -39.77
C PRO A 337 4.67 34.04 -39.64
N ALA A 338 5.10 33.79 -38.40
CA ALA A 338 6.44 33.34 -38.09
C ALA A 338 6.63 31.89 -38.56
N VAL A 339 7.63 31.69 -39.39
CA VAL A 339 8.09 30.35 -39.86
C VAL A 339 8.71 29.59 -38.67
N THR A 340 8.05 28.56 -38.21
CA THR A 340 8.62 27.61 -37.21
C THR A 340 9.73 26.77 -37.86
N PRO A 341 10.92 26.66 -37.28
CA PRO A 341 11.97 25.77 -37.80
C PRO A 341 11.54 24.31 -37.65
N VAL A 342 11.64 23.57 -38.75
CA VAL A 342 11.43 22.11 -38.82
C VAL A 342 12.42 21.43 -37.88
N PRO A 343 12.01 20.56 -36.95
CA PRO A 343 12.94 19.81 -36.10
C PRO A 343 13.75 18.83 -36.94
N LYS A 344 15.08 18.85 -36.74
CA LYS A 344 16.01 17.86 -37.36
C LYS A 344 15.56 16.45 -37.00
N PRO A 345 15.55 15.51 -37.95
CA PRO A 345 15.26 14.11 -37.66
C PRO A 345 16.26 13.54 -36.66
N ALA A 346 15.72 12.84 -35.63
CA ALA A 346 16.53 12.16 -34.64
C ALA A 346 17.44 11.10 -35.31
N PRO A 347 18.68 10.88 -34.82
CA PRO A 347 19.58 9.90 -35.37
C PRO A 347 18.94 8.51 -35.26
N LYS A 348 19.01 7.73 -36.34
CA LYS A 348 18.54 6.34 -36.38
C LYS A 348 19.42 5.50 -35.45
N LEU A 349 18.82 4.95 -34.40
CA LEU A 349 19.46 3.98 -33.52
C LEU A 349 19.86 2.74 -34.30
N VAL A 350 21.17 2.40 -34.31
CA VAL A 350 21.69 1.19 -34.92
C VAL A 350 21.71 0.11 -33.81
N CYS A 351 20.88 -0.92 -33.97
CA CYS A 351 20.83 -2.03 -33.04
C CYS A 351 21.70 -3.20 -33.55
N LYS A 352 22.59 -3.71 -32.70
CA LYS A 352 23.38 -4.92 -32.96
C LYS A 352 22.91 -6.04 -32.03
N THR A 353 22.71 -7.23 -32.59
CA THR A 353 22.38 -8.42 -31.82
C THR A 353 23.63 -9.23 -31.58
N SER A 354 23.96 -9.53 -30.34
CA SER A 354 25.08 -10.39 -29.97
C SER A 354 24.80 -11.87 -30.31
N PRO A 355 25.80 -12.73 -30.44
CA PRO A 355 25.60 -14.18 -30.65
C PRO A 355 24.81 -14.89 -29.54
N SER A 356 24.69 -14.27 -28.37
CA SER A 356 23.89 -14.74 -27.23
C SER A 356 22.45 -14.23 -27.21
N GLY A 357 21.98 -13.53 -28.28
CA GLY A 357 20.58 -13.10 -28.43
C GLY A 357 20.23 -11.76 -27.79
N TYR A 358 21.18 -11.04 -27.18
CA TYR A 358 20.93 -9.70 -26.61
C TYR A 358 21.07 -8.60 -27.68
N ARG A 359 20.07 -7.71 -27.74
CA ARG A 359 20.03 -6.60 -28.68
C ARG A 359 20.39 -5.30 -27.94
N THR A 360 21.52 -4.69 -28.33
CA THR A 360 21.95 -3.38 -27.85
C THR A 360 21.79 -2.35 -28.97
N CYS A 361 21.14 -1.21 -28.67
CA CYS A 361 20.94 -0.10 -29.60
C CYS A 361 21.74 1.12 -29.09
N GLN A 362 22.60 1.72 -29.96
CA GLN A 362 23.31 2.97 -29.71
C GLN A 362 22.92 4.01 -30.75
#